data_1af7e7694502c2ca19f46b585783353b
#
_entry.id   1af7e7694502c2ca19f46b585783353b
#
_cell.length_a   1.000
_cell.length_b   1.000
_cell.length_c   1.000
_cell.angle_alpha   90.00
_cell.angle_beta   90.00
_cell.angle_gamma   90.00
#
_symmetry.space_group_name_H-M   'P 1'
#
loop_
_entity.id
_entity.type
_entity.pdbx_description
1 polymer ?
#
loop_
_entity_poly.entity_id
_entity_poly.type
_entity_poly.pdbx_seq_one_letter_code
_entity_poly.pdbx_strand_id
1 'polypeptide(L)'
;MAAERGGYGTEFDLQTYFLHDLPEGVLRSGPAHQRDEAEIVFRQPCNFRRWPQIPMRVIASADDRFFPLEFQRPIARSRLKTDVHVIRGGHLVALSNPEGLVEQFVGYERECD
;
A
#
# COMPACT_ATOMS: atom_id res chain seq x y z
N MET A 1 14.44 -14.81 -2.90
CA MET A 1 13.20 -14.20 -2.34
C MET A 1 13.43 -12.75 -1.94
N ALA A 2 12.76 -12.24 -0.91
CA ALA A 2 12.90 -10.81 -0.54
C ALA A 2 14.34 -10.46 -0.11
N ALA A 3 15.01 -11.32 0.63
CA ALA A 3 16.41 -11.10 1.02
C ALA A 3 17.34 -11.03 -0.18
N GLU A 4 17.12 -11.86 -1.18
CA GLU A 4 17.91 -11.87 -2.42
C GLU A 4 17.66 -10.62 -3.26
N ARG A 5 16.52 -9.98 -3.05
CA ARG A 5 16.12 -8.72 -3.70
C ARG A 5 16.48 -7.48 -2.87
N GLY A 6 17.24 -7.67 -1.80
CA GLY A 6 17.80 -6.58 -1.00
C GLY A 6 16.87 -5.98 0.05
N GLY A 7 15.81 -6.66 0.44
CA GLY A 7 14.87 -6.01 1.33
C GLY A 7 14.52 -6.74 2.60
N TYR A 8 14.22 -8.02 2.52
CA TYR A 8 13.59 -8.72 3.64
C TYR A 8 14.28 -10.04 3.92
N GLY A 9 14.06 -10.58 5.11
CA GLY A 9 14.54 -11.91 5.46
C GLY A 9 13.88 -13.02 4.64
N THR A 10 14.38 -14.23 4.79
CA THR A 10 13.84 -15.41 4.10
C THR A 10 12.44 -15.78 4.53
N GLU A 11 12.05 -15.40 5.75
CA GLU A 11 10.71 -15.58 6.28
C GLU A 11 10.01 -14.23 6.38
N PHE A 12 8.79 -14.18 5.85
CA PHE A 12 7.96 -12.98 5.92
C PHE A 12 7.21 -12.93 7.25
N ASP A 13 7.47 -11.90 8.03
CA ASP A 13 6.77 -11.67 9.30
C ASP A 13 5.58 -10.73 9.09
N LEU A 14 4.41 -11.31 9.01
CA LEU A 14 3.15 -10.60 8.81
C LEU A 14 2.91 -9.55 9.91
N GLN A 15 3.20 -9.88 11.16
CA GLN A 15 3.02 -8.97 12.28
C GLN A 15 3.88 -7.72 12.15
N THR A 16 5.14 -7.89 11.81
CA THR A 16 6.10 -6.78 11.68
C THR A 16 5.74 -5.86 10.51
N TYR A 17 5.38 -6.42 9.37
CA TYR A 17 5.24 -5.63 8.14
C TYR A 17 3.83 -5.14 7.87
N PHE A 18 2.80 -5.89 8.26
CA PHE A 18 1.41 -5.57 7.92
C PHE A 18 0.55 -5.19 9.12
N LEU A 19 0.73 -5.85 10.25
CA LEU A 19 -0.22 -5.80 11.36
C LEU A 19 0.22 -4.93 12.54
N HIS A 20 1.41 -4.36 12.48
CA HIS A 20 2.05 -3.71 13.63
C HIS A 20 1.27 -2.54 14.24
N ASP A 21 0.43 -1.86 13.48
CA ASP A 21 -0.32 -0.69 13.91
C ASP A 21 -1.84 -0.85 13.85
N LEU A 22 -2.33 -2.08 13.67
CA LEU A 22 -3.77 -2.33 13.63
C LEU A 22 -4.39 -2.36 15.02
N PRO A 23 -5.61 -1.81 15.17
CA PRO A 23 -6.35 -1.92 16.41
C PRO A 23 -6.60 -3.38 16.79
N GLU A 24 -6.61 -3.67 18.09
CA GLU A 24 -6.77 -5.04 18.60
C GLU A 24 -8.05 -5.71 18.11
N GLY A 25 -9.16 -4.97 18.04
CA GLY A 25 -10.43 -5.49 17.54
C GLY A 25 -10.34 -5.93 16.08
N VAL A 26 -9.60 -5.20 15.25
CA VAL A 26 -9.35 -5.56 13.85
C VAL A 26 -8.49 -6.82 13.77
N LEU A 27 -7.45 -6.91 14.60
CA LEU A 27 -6.59 -8.10 14.66
C LEU A 27 -7.38 -9.35 15.03
N ARG A 28 -8.31 -9.24 15.98
CA ARG A 28 -9.13 -10.38 16.40
C ARG A 28 -10.12 -10.85 15.33
N SER A 29 -10.73 -9.92 14.60
CA SER A 29 -11.72 -10.25 13.57
C SER A 29 -11.10 -10.62 12.22
N GLY A 30 -9.87 -10.22 11.98
CA GLY A 30 -9.18 -10.38 10.68
C GLY A 30 -9.17 -11.80 10.14
N PRO A 31 -8.77 -12.83 10.92
CA PRO A 31 -8.68 -14.20 10.42
C PRO A 31 -9.99 -14.75 9.83
N ALA A 32 -11.15 -14.34 10.36
CA ALA A 32 -12.45 -14.76 9.84
C ALA A 32 -12.77 -14.18 8.45
N HIS A 33 -12.06 -13.13 8.03
CA HIS A 33 -12.29 -12.42 6.77
C HIS A 33 -11.20 -12.67 5.74
N GLN A 34 -10.22 -13.48 6.04
CA GLN A 34 -9.15 -13.81 5.09
C GLN A 34 -9.70 -14.56 3.88
N ARG A 35 -9.09 -14.28 2.73
CA ARG A 35 -9.38 -14.94 1.46
C ARG A 35 -8.08 -15.39 0.81
N ASP A 36 -8.13 -16.53 0.17
CA ASP A 36 -7.01 -17.00 -0.62
C ASP A 36 -6.94 -16.24 -1.95
N GLU A 37 -5.73 -15.92 -2.37
CA GLU A 37 -5.48 -15.37 -3.70
C GLU A 37 -5.09 -16.48 -4.68
N ALA A 38 -5.55 -16.37 -5.92
CA ALA A 38 -5.16 -17.30 -6.97
C ALA A 38 -3.69 -17.08 -7.33
N GLU A 39 -2.92 -18.17 -7.42
CA GLU A 39 -1.50 -18.11 -7.76
C GLU A 39 -1.19 -17.43 -9.10
N ILE A 40 -2.14 -17.44 -10.02
CA ILE A 40 -1.96 -16.88 -11.36
C ILE A 40 -1.60 -15.39 -11.33
N VAL A 41 -2.06 -14.65 -10.32
CA VAL A 41 -1.74 -13.21 -10.21
C VAL A 41 -0.24 -12.97 -9.99
N PHE A 42 0.48 -13.96 -9.47
CA PHE A 42 1.91 -13.87 -9.22
C PHE A 42 2.76 -14.48 -10.34
N ARG A 43 2.18 -15.31 -11.18
CA ARG A 43 2.88 -16.03 -12.26
C ARG A 43 2.70 -15.38 -13.62
N GLN A 44 1.56 -14.79 -13.86
CA GLN A 44 1.23 -14.24 -15.17
C GLN A 44 2.01 -12.93 -15.40
N PRO A 45 2.62 -12.75 -16.59
CA PRO A 45 3.23 -11.48 -16.93
C PRO A 45 2.21 -10.35 -16.96
N CYS A 46 2.60 -9.19 -16.49
CA CYS A 46 1.77 -7.99 -16.57
C CYS A 46 1.83 -7.42 -17.99
N ASN A 47 0.69 -7.36 -18.66
CA ASN A 47 0.57 -6.80 -20.02
C ASN A 47 0.35 -5.28 -20.03
N PHE A 48 0.42 -4.64 -18.89
CA PHE A 48 0.26 -3.21 -18.75
C PHE A 48 1.39 -2.46 -19.48
N ARG A 49 1.04 -1.52 -20.35
CA ARG A 49 2.02 -0.79 -21.17
C ARG A 49 2.21 0.65 -20.74
N ARG A 50 1.13 1.35 -20.43
CA ARG A 50 1.19 2.76 -20.00
C ARG A 50 -0.05 3.15 -19.19
N TRP A 51 0.14 4.12 -18.33
CA TRP A 51 -0.95 4.71 -17.56
C TRP A 51 -1.84 5.56 -18.47
N PRO A 52 -3.16 5.56 -18.24
CA PRO A 52 -4.05 6.47 -18.96
C PRO A 52 -3.77 7.93 -18.57
N GLN A 53 -4.14 8.85 -19.47
CA GLN A 53 -3.99 10.28 -19.22
C GLN A 53 -5.19 10.83 -18.44
N ILE A 54 -5.27 10.44 -17.18
CA ILE A 54 -6.28 10.91 -16.23
C ILE A 54 -5.56 11.43 -14.98
N PRO A 55 -6.20 12.31 -14.20
CA PRO A 55 -5.63 12.71 -12.91
C PRO A 55 -5.42 11.49 -12.01
N MET A 56 -4.21 11.38 -11.48
CA MET A 56 -3.84 10.26 -10.59
C MET A 56 -3.19 10.81 -9.33
N ARG A 57 -3.42 10.12 -8.23
CA ARG A 57 -2.81 10.42 -6.95
C ARG A 57 -2.21 9.15 -6.36
N VAL A 58 -1.13 9.30 -5.61
CA VAL A 58 -0.51 8.21 -4.87
C VAL A 58 -0.52 8.58 -3.40
N ILE A 59 -1.13 7.74 -2.59
CA ILE A 59 -1.11 7.88 -1.14
C ILE A 59 -0.10 6.89 -0.60
N ALA A 60 0.82 7.37 0.21
CA ALA A 60 1.81 6.56 0.90
C ALA A 60 1.60 6.66 2.41
N SER A 61 1.73 5.56 3.10
CA SER A 61 1.62 5.50 4.55
C SER A 61 2.98 5.74 5.19
N ALA A 62 3.05 6.68 6.13
CA ALA A 62 4.31 7.09 6.75
C ALA A 62 5.03 5.95 7.49
N ASP A 63 4.27 5.03 8.05
CA ASP A 63 4.77 3.95 8.91
C ASP A 63 4.75 2.59 8.20
N ASP A 64 4.60 2.59 6.89
CA ASP A 64 4.64 1.36 6.10
C ASP A 64 6.04 0.74 6.17
N ARG A 65 6.12 -0.44 6.75
CA ARG A 65 7.37 -1.19 6.92
C ARG A 65 7.65 -2.12 5.74
N PHE A 66 6.63 -2.41 4.94
CA PHE A 66 6.78 -3.25 3.75
C PHE A 66 7.20 -2.46 2.53
N PHE A 67 6.56 -1.30 2.32
CA PHE A 67 6.94 -0.33 1.29
C PHE A 67 7.22 1.03 1.93
N PRO A 68 8.40 1.23 2.52
CA PRO A 68 8.73 2.50 3.17
C PRO A 68 8.75 3.67 2.18
N LEU A 69 8.65 4.89 2.69
CA LEU A 69 8.55 6.11 1.86
C LEU A 69 9.73 6.27 0.90
N GLU A 70 10.93 5.94 1.33
CA GLU A 70 12.13 6.02 0.51
C GLU A 70 12.08 5.06 -0.69
N PHE A 71 11.25 4.03 -0.63
CA PHE A 71 10.97 3.14 -1.75
C PHE A 71 9.82 3.66 -2.62
N GLN A 72 8.75 4.14 -2.01
CA GLN A 72 7.54 4.56 -2.74
C GLN A 72 7.74 5.84 -3.54
N ARG A 73 8.46 6.84 -3.00
CA ARG A 73 8.67 8.13 -3.66
C ARG A 73 9.34 8.01 -5.03
N PRO A 74 10.49 7.33 -5.16
CA PRO A 74 11.14 7.19 -6.47
C PRO A 74 10.25 6.45 -7.49
N ILE A 75 9.48 5.46 -7.05
CA ILE A 75 8.60 4.71 -7.94
C ILE A 75 7.46 5.58 -8.45
N ALA A 76 6.81 6.33 -7.57
CA ALA A 76 5.76 7.26 -7.97
C ALA A 76 6.27 8.29 -8.99
N ARG A 77 7.45 8.85 -8.74
CA ARG A 77 8.08 9.83 -9.65
C ARG A 77 8.45 9.23 -10.99
N SER A 78 9.05 8.04 -11.00
CA SER A 78 9.50 7.41 -12.25
C SER A 78 8.35 6.92 -13.11
N ARG A 79 7.32 6.32 -12.49
CA ARG A 79 6.24 5.67 -13.21
C ARG A 79 5.05 6.57 -13.48
N LEU A 80 4.70 7.46 -12.54
CA LEU A 80 3.51 8.30 -12.62
C LEU A 80 3.82 9.78 -12.77
N LYS A 81 5.10 10.18 -12.68
CA LYS A 81 5.53 11.59 -12.74
C LYS A 81 4.87 12.46 -11.68
N THR A 82 4.56 11.89 -10.53
CA THR A 82 3.95 12.58 -9.40
C THR A 82 4.65 12.22 -8.09
N ASP A 83 4.45 13.01 -7.07
CA ASP A 83 4.92 12.66 -5.73
C ASP A 83 3.80 11.97 -4.96
N VAL A 84 4.13 11.43 -3.79
CA VAL A 84 3.18 10.78 -2.90
C VAL A 84 2.58 11.79 -1.92
N HIS A 85 1.30 11.61 -1.60
CA HIS A 85 0.67 12.20 -0.42
C HIS A 85 0.89 11.26 0.76
N VAL A 86 1.50 11.76 1.80
CA VAL A 86 1.84 10.96 2.98
C VAL A 86 0.73 11.10 4.02
N ILE A 87 0.21 9.98 4.49
CA ILE A 87 -0.71 9.93 5.62
C ILE A 87 -0.14 9.03 6.71
N ARG A 88 -0.65 9.16 7.93
CA ARG A 88 -0.25 8.27 9.02
C ARG A 88 -0.82 6.88 8.83
N GLY A 89 -0.07 5.88 9.26
CA GLY A 89 -0.48 4.49 9.24
C GLY A 89 0.55 3.58 8.59
N GLY A 90 0.32 2.29 8.72
CA GLY A 90 1.17 1.24 8.16
C GLY A 90 0.69 0.74 6.81
N HIS A 91 1.11 -0.46 6.46
CA HIS A 91 0.83 -1.04 5.14
C HIS A 91 -0.66 -1.21 4.86
N LEU A 92 -1.44 -1.61 5.85
CA LEU A 92 -2.90 -1.78 5.73
C LEU A 92 -3.62 -0.52 6.24
N VAL A 93 -3.33 0.61 5.63
CA VAL A 93 -3.80 1.93 6.07
C VAL A 93 -5.32 2.06 6.10
N ALA A 94 -6.03 1.35 5.25
CA ALA A 94 -7.49 1.33 5.27
C ALA A 94 -8.06 0.74 6.58
N LEU A 95 -7.25 -0.05 7.28
CA LEU A 95 -7.62 -0.61 8.59
C LEU A 95 -7.01 0.18 9.75
N SER A 96 -5.80 0.72 9.59
CA SER A 96 -5.11 1.44 10.67
C SER A 96 -5.50 2.91 10.78
N ASN A 97 -5.83 3.55 9.64
CA ASN A 97 -6.23 4.97 9.59
C ASN A 97 -7.30 5.21 8.52
N PRO A 98 -8.49 4.60 8.64
CA PRO A 98 -9.54 4.77 7.64
C PRO A 98 -10.01 6.22 7.51
N GLU A 99 -10.04 6.98 8.60
CA GLU A 99 -10.45 8.38 8.60
C GLU A 99 -9.52 9.24 7.74
N GLY A 100 -8.21 9.13 7.96
CA GLY A 100 -7.22 9.87 7.18
C GLY A 100 -7.26 9.50 5.69
N LEU A 101 -7.51 8.24 5.37
CA LEU A 101 -7.66 7.80 3.99
C LEU A 101 -8.90 8.40 3.33
N VAL A 102 -10.04 8.40 4.02
CA VAL A 102 -11.29 8.99 3.53
C VAL A 102 -11.14 10.51 3.33
N GLU A 103 -10.49 11.20 4.25
CA GLU A 103 -10.22 12.64 4.11
C GLU A 103 -9.46 12.95 2.82
N GLN A 104 -8.46 12.13 2.48
CA GLN A 104 -7.72 12.30 1.23
C GLN A 104 -8.62 12.08 0.01
N PHE A 105 -9.44 11.05 0.01
CA PHE A 105 -10.36 10.79 -1.10
C PHE A 105 -11.36 11.92 -1.31
N VAL A 106 -11.94 12.42 -0.24
CA VAL A 106 -12.88 13.57 -0.29
C VAL A 106 -12.15 14.83 -0.80
N GLY A 107 -10.91 15.05 -0.36
CA GLY A 107 -10.08 16.15 -0.85
C GLY A 107 -9.85 16.07 -2.35
N TYR A 108 -9.51 14.91 -2.88
CA TYR A 108 -9.28 14.71 -4.31
C TYR A 108 -10.56 14.87 -5.13
N GLU A 109 -11.68 14.38 -4.64
CA GLU A 109 -12.96 14.54 -5.31
C GLU A 109 -13.30 16.03 -5.49
N ARG A 110 -13.08 16.84 -4.46
CA ARG A 110 -13.29 18.29 -4.53
C ARG A 110 -12.36 19.01 -5.49
N GLU A 111 -11.14 18.51 -5.68
CA GLU A 111 -10.19 19.06 -6.66
C GLU A 111 -10.63 18.79 -8.11
N CYS A 112 -11.45 17.77 -8.33
CA CYS A 112 -11.95 17.42 -9.66
C CYS A 112 -13.18 18.23 -10.10
N ASP A 113 -13.82 18.94 -9.19
CA ASP A 113 -14.95 19.84 -9.47
C ASP A 113 -14.42 21.23 -9.92
#